data_e68d64dd3c0b1a7ddf198356b40513fb
#
_entry.id   e68d64dd3c0b1a7ddf198356b40513fb
#
_cell.length_a   1.000
_cell.length_b   1.000
_cell.length_c   1.000
_cell.angle_alpha   90.00
_cell.angle_beta   90.00
_cell.angle_gamma   90.00
#
_symmetry.space_group_name_H-M   'P 1'
#
loop_
_entity.id
_entity.type
_entity.pdbx_description
1 polymer ?
#
loop_
_entity_poly.entity_id
_entity_poly.type
_entity_poly.pdbx_seq_one_letter_code
_entity_poly.pdbx_strand_id
1 'polypeptide(L)'
;ERDAVNTVKPTLGELLKDRQIMLFCAIYFCIQLTIYAATFWLPSIIKKMGDLSDIQVGFFNSIPWLISIIAMYAFAALASRFKHQQAWIAAALLIAALGMFLSTTGGPIFAFIAICFAAIGFKSASSLFWPIPQGYLDARIAAAVIALINSIGNLGGFVAPTTFGFLEQTTGSIQGGLYGLAGTSIIAAIIVFFAKTKPKPTALSSPAPPCSSTPASALSTPAEYRTPNRSGK
;
A
#
# COMPACT_ATOMS: atom_id res chain seq x y z
N GLU A 1 28.46 -15.24 -22.56
CA GLU A 1 27.98 -16.38 -21.77
C GLU A 1 27.15 -15.80 -20.65
N ARG A 2 25.84 -15.72 -20.86
CA ARG A 2 24.90 -15.28 -19.83
C ARG A 2 24.59 -16.49 -18.98
N ASP A 3 25.09 -16.49 -17.75
CA ASP A 3 24.70 -17.48 -16.76
C ASP A 3 23.19 -17.51 -16.67
N ALA A 4 22.61 -18.59 -17.22
CA ALA A 4 21.22 -18.95 -17.03
C ALA A 4 21.06 -19.33 -15.54
N VAL A 5 20.94 -18.32 -14.69
CA VAL A 5 20.49 -18.51 -13.31
C VAL A 5 19.09 -19.09 -13.43
N ASN A 6 18.96 -20.35 -13.11
CA ASN A 6 17.71 -21.06 -12.95
C ASN A 6 16.86 -20.32 -11.87
N THR A 7 16.18 -19.26 -12.30
CA THR A 7 15.22 -18.56 -11.47
C THR A 7 13.95 -19.40 -11.46
N VAL A 8 13.86 -20.31 -10.50
CA VAL A 8 12.59 -20.92 -10.13
C VAL A 8 11.67 -19.78 -9.73
N LYS A 9 10.81 -19.35 -10.65
CA LYS A 9 9.76 -18.37 -10.34
C LYS A 9 8.81 -19.05 -9.37
N PRO A 10 8.62 -18.52 -8.15
CA PRO A 10 7.69 -19.14 -7.22
C PRO A 10 6.30 -19.18 -7.87
N THR A 11 5.67 -20.32 -7.81
CA THR A 11 4.30 -20.51 -8.30
C THR A 11 3.33 -19.71 -7.41
N LEU A 12 2.24 -19.20 -7.99
CA LEU A 12 1.18 -18.52 -7.21
C LEU A 12 0.73 -19.34 -6.01
N GLY A 13 0.71 -20.68 -6.12
CA GLY A 13 0.37 -21.57 -5.02
C GLY A 13 1.38 -21.55 -3.87
N GLU A 14 2.65 -21.32 -4.13
CA GLU A 14 3.68 -21.19 -3.09
C GLU A 14 3.59 -19.82 -2.39
N LEU A 15 3.31 -18.76 -3.15
CA LEU A 15 3.10 -17.42 -2.59
C LEU A 15 1.87 -17.37 -1.67
N LEU A 16 0.79 -18.06 -2.04
CA LEU A 16 -0.43 -18.16 -1.24
C LEU A 16 -0.27 -19.01 0.03
N LYS A 17 0.76 -19.84 0.12
CA LYS A 17 1.08 -20.61 1.33
C LYS A 17 1.91 -19.81 2.35
N ASP A 18 2.55 -18.72 1.92
CA ASP A 18 3.31 -17.88 2.83
C ASP A 18 2.35 -17.06 3.71
N ARG A 19 2.35 -17.39 5.00
CA ARG A 19 1.50 -16.73 6.01
C ARG A 19 1.71 -15.21 6.05
N GLN A 20 2.93 -14.75 5.79
CA GLN A 20 3.25 -13.32 5.82
C GLN A 20 2.65 -12.59 4.62
N ILE A 21 2.70 -13.20 3.43
CA ILE A 21 2.10 -12.65 2.21
C ILE A 21 0.58 -12.60 2.36
N MET A 22 -0.02 -13.68 2.88
CA MET A 22 -1.47 -13.70 3.13
C MET A 22 -1.91 -12.65 4.15
N LEU A 23 -1.07 -12.38 5.16
CA LEU A 23 -1.31 -11.31 6.12
C LEU A 23 -1.31 -9.93 5.44
N PHE A 24 -0.34 -9.67 4.55
CA PHE A 24 -0.31 -8.43 3.77
C PHE A 24 -1.53 -8.30 2.86
N CYS A 25 -1.97 -9.38 2.22
CA CYS A 25 -3.19 -9.41 1.42
C CYS A 25 -4.42 -9.05 2.26
N ALA A 26 -4.55 -9.63 3.45
CA ALA A 26 -5.68 -9.37 4.35
C ALA A 26 -5.71 -7.92 4.84
N ILE A 27 -4.56 -7.37 5.24
CA ILE A 27 -4.44 -5.97 5.66
C ILE A 27 -4.84 -5.03 4.52
N TYR A 28 -4.28 -5.25 3.34
CA TYR A 28 -4.54 -4.37 2.20
C TYR A 28 -5.99 -4.48 1.71
N PHE A 29 -6.57 -5.68 1.75
CA PHE A 29 -7.99 -5.91 1.48
C PHE A 29 -8.89 -5.08 2.41
N CYS A 30 -8.64 -5.09 3.71
CA CYS A 30 -9.42 -4.30 4.67
C CYS A 30 -9.27 -2.79 4.44
N ILE A 31 -8.05 -2.32 4.12
CA ILE A 31 -7.80 -0.92 3.78
C ILE A 31 -8.60 -0.54 2.52
N GLN A 32 -8.51 -1.34 1.46
CA GLN A 32 -9.19 -1.08 0.20
C GLN A 32 -10.71 -1.14 0.36
N LEU A 33 -11.23 -2.11 1.11
CA LEU A 33 -12.65 -2.21 1.42
C LEU A 33 -13.19 -0.91 2.03
N THR A 34 -12.48 -0.33 3.01
CA THR A 34 -12.87 0.94 3.62
C THR A 34 -12.80 2.10 2.62
N ILE A 35 -11.73 2.17 1.80
CA ILE A 35 -11.57 3.23 0.80
C ILE A 35 -12.70 3.19 -0.24
N TYR A 36 -12.97 2.03 -0.81
CA TYR A 36 -14.00 1.87 -1.83
C TYR A 36 -15.39 2.14 -1.29
N ALA A 37 -15.71 1.64 -0.10
CA ALA A 37 -16.99 1.91 0.52
C ALA A 37 -17.18 3.42 0.77
N ALA A 38 -16.20 4.12 1.35
CA ALA A 38 -16.27 5.56 1.52
C ALA A 38 -16.47 6.29 0.17
N THR A 39 -15.74 5.85 -0.87
CA THR A 39 -15.83 6.45 -2.22
C THR A 39 -17.24 6.33 -2.81
N PHE A 40 -17.88 5.17 -2.67
CA PHE A 40 -19.21 4.94 -3.25
C PHE A 40 -20.32 5.68 -2.50
N TRP A 41 -20.23 5.80 -1.17
CA TRP A 41 -21.30 6.39 -0.37
C TRP A 41 -21.15 7.89 -0.11
N LEU A 42 -19.95 8.44 -0.27
CA LEU A 42 -19.70 9.86 -0.07
C LEU A 42 -20.64 10.78 -0.88
N PRO A 43 -20.90 10.54 -2.18
CA PRO A 43 -21.86 11.36 -2.95
C PRO A 43 -23.27 11.32 -2.36
N SER A 44 -23.73 10.16 -1.87
CA SER A 44 -25.06 10.01 -1.26
C SER A 44 -25.19 10.81 0.04
N ILE A 45 -24.12 10.88 0.82
CA ILE A 45 -24.07 11.67 2.06
C ILE A 45 -24.08 13.15 1.73
N ILE A 46 -23.31 13.59 0.73
CA ILE A 46 -23.27 14.98 0.27
C ILE A 46 -24.64 15.42 -0.22
N LYS A 47 -25.35 14.61 -1.00
CA LYS A 47 -26.72 14.93 -1.47
C LYS A 47 -27.72 15.13 -0.32
N LYS A 48 -27.49 14.50 0.84
CA LYS A 48 -28.34 14.70 2.03
C LYS A 48 -28.05 16.02 2.78
N MET A 49 -27.00 16.74 2.41
CA MET A 49 -26.69 18.03 3.04
C MET A 49 -27.61 19.17 2.61
N GLY A 50 -28.30 19.03 1.47
CA GLY A 50 -29.23 20.02 0.91
C GLY A 50 -29.48 19.80 -0.57
N ASP A 51 -30.23 20.70 -1.20
CA ASP A 51 -30.50 20.70 -2.64
C ASP A 51 -29.27 21.15 -3.43
N LEU A 52 -28.26 20.27 -3.49
CA LEU A 52 -27.01 20.50 -4.21
C LEU A 52 -27.11 20.02 -5.65
N SER A 53 -26.64 20.85 -6.60
CA SER A 53 -26.47 20.44 -7.99
C SER A 53 -25.39 19.34 -8.11
N ASP A 54 -25.43 18.52 -9.15
CA ASP A 54 -24.45 17.45 -9.36
C ASP A 54 -23.01 17.98 -9.46
N ILE A 55 -22.83 19.21 -9.98
CA ILE A 55 -21.53 19.88 -10.02
C ILE A 55 -21.03 20.20 -8.60
N GLN A 56 -21.90 20.70 -7.74
CA GLN A 56 -21.56 20.99 -6.34
C GLN A 56 -21.22 19.68 -5.58
N VAL A 57 -22.00 18.62 -5.80
CA VAL A 57 -21.70 17.29 -5.23
C VAL A 57 -20.32 16.81 -5.67
N GLY A 58 -19.98 16.96 -6.94
CA GLY A 58 -18.64 16.61 -7.47
C GLY A 58 -17.53 17.43 -6.80
N PHE A 59 -17.76 18.73 -6.60
CA PHE A 59 -16.81 19.62 -5.94
C PHE A 59 -16.60 19.21 -4.46
N PHE A 60 -17.67 19.03 -3.71
CA PHE A 60 -17.58 18.57 -2.33
C PHE A 60 -16.93 17.18 -2.22
N ASN A 61 -17.22 16.28 -3.17
CA ASN A 61 -16.64 14.95 -3.22
C ASN A 61 -15.09 14.96 -3.39
N SER A 62 -14.50 16.01 -3.94
CA SER A 62 -13.05 16.14 -4.09
C SER A 62 -12.34 16.59 -2.81
N ILE A 63 -13.03 17.26 -1.88
CA ILE A 63 -12.44 17.81 -0.65
C ILE A 63 -11.74 16.76 0.22
N PRO A 64 -12.34 15.59 0.55
CA PRO A 64 -11.66 14.56 1.36
C PRO A 64 -10.37 14.07 0.72
N TRP A 65 -10.31 13.98 -0.62
CA TRP A 65 -9.12 13.53 -1.35
C TRP A 65 -7.99 14.56 -1.30
N LEU A 66 -8.32 15.85 -1.44
CA LEU A 66 -7.34 16.94 -1.33
C LEU A 66 -6.74 17.00 0.08
N ILE A 67 -7.58 16.93 1.12
CA ILE A 67 -7.12 16.89 2.52
C ILE A 67 -6.24 15.67 2.75
N SER A 68 -6.59 14.52 2.18
CA SER A 68 -5.83 13.28 2.32
C SER A 68 -4.42 13.38 1.72
N ILE A 69 -4.22 14.12 0.63
CA ILE A 69 -2.89 14.32 0.05
C ILE A 69 -1.95 14.98 1.06
N ILE A 70 -2.39 16.06 1.69
CA ILE A 70 -1.60 16.78 2.70
C ILE A 70 -1.31 15.85 3.89
N ALA A 71 -2.33 15.13 4.34
CA ALA A 71 -2.22 14.20 5.46
C ALA A 71 -1.24 13.06 5.18
N MET A 72 -1.28 12.46 3.98
CA MET A 72 -0.35 11.40 3.57
C MET A 72 1.11 11.85 3.67
N TYR A 73 1.44 13.06 3.20
CA TYR A 73 2.79 13.62 3.33
C TYR A 73 3.18 13.84 4.79
N ALA A 74 2.28 14.39 5.60
CA ALA A 74 2.53 14.62 7.02
C ALA A 74 2.76 13.29 7.77
N PHE A 75 1.92 12.29 7.53
CA PHE A 75 2.07 10.97 8.14
C PHE A 75 3.33 10.25 7.67
N ALA A 76 3.69 10.32 6.39
CA ALA A 76 4.92 9.74 5.86
C ALA A 76 6.17 10.39 6.47
N ALA A 77 6.19 11.73 6.56
CA ALA A 77 7.28 12.47 7.18
C ALA A 77 7.41 12.16 8.68
N LEU A 78 6.28 12.00 9.37
CA LEU A 78 6.27 11.68 10.79
C LEU A 78 6.69 10.23 11.03
N ALA A 79 6.16 9.28 10.27
CA ALA A 79 6.49 7.86 10.36
C ALA A 79 7.96 7.57 10.03
N SER A 80 8.59 8.35 9.14
CA SER A 80 10.00 8.21 8.81
C SER A 80 10.95 8.54 9.97
N ARG A 81 10.50 9.36 10.92
CA ARG A 81 11.27 9.73 12.11
C ARG A 81 11.22 8.67 13.23
N PHE A 82 10.26 7.76 13.18
CA PHE A 82 10.02 6.76 14.23
C PHE A 82 10.20 5.34 13.69
N LYS A 83 10.82 4.47 14.49
CA LYS A 83 11.15 3.08 14.08
C LYS A 83 9.94 2.12 13.99
N HIS A 84 8.76 2.52 14.46
CA HIS A 84 7.58 1.65 14.56
C HIS A 84 6.53 1.96 13.49
N GLN A 85 6.85 1.69 12.22
CA GLN A 85 5.96 1.96 11.09
C GLN A 85 4.57 1.30 11.24
N GLN A 86 4.51 0.08 11.80
CA GLN A 86 3.25 -0.63 12.06
C GLN A 86 2.32 0.12 13.00
N ALA A 87 2.88 0.73 14.05
CA ALA A 87 2.10 1.53 15.00
C ALA A 87 1.46 2.74 14.33
N TRP A 88 2.15 3.36 13.36
CA TRP A 88 1.62 4.47 12.58
C TRP A 88 0.48 4.04 11.65
N ILE A 89 0.58 2.86 11.03
CA ILE A 89 -0.52 2.31 10.21
C ILE A 89 -1.73 1.99 11.10
N ALA A 90 -1.51 1.37 12.26
CA ALA A 90 -2.58 1.07 13.19
C ALA A 90 -3.25 2.37 13.70
N ALA A 91 -2.48 3.40 14.04
CA ALA A 91 -3.00 4.71 14.44
C ALA A 91 -3.82 5.35 13.31
N ALA A 92 -3.34 5.30 12.07
CA ALA A 92 -4.06 5.81 10.91
C ALA A 92 -5.39 5.06 10.68
N LEU A 93 -5.41 3.73 10.85
CA LEU A 93 -6.63 2.93 10.76
C LEU A 93 -7.61 3.21 11.91
N LEU A 94 -7.13 3.48 13.11
CA LEU A 94 -7.97 3.90 14.23
C LEU A 94 -8.59 5.28 13.99
N ILE A 95 -7.85 6.22 13.39
CA ILE A 95 -8.38 7.51 12.94
C ILE A 95 -9.49 7.29 11.91
N ALA A 96 -9.29 6.38 10.94
CA ALA A 96 -10.30 6.03 9.96
C ALA A 96 -11.56 5.44 10.62
N ALA A 97 -11.39 4.50 11.54
CA ALA A 97 -12.49 3.88 12.27
C ALA A 97 -13.28 4.91 13.09
N LEU A 98 -12.58 5.80 13.79
CA LEU A 98 -13.19 6.87 14.58
C LEU A 98 -13.98 7.83 13.69
N GLY A 99 -13.43 8.25 12.56
CA GLY A 99 -14.12 9.12 11.61
C GLY A 99 -15.38 8.45 11.03
N MET A 100 -15.29 7.17 10.66
CA MET A 100 -16.46 6.41 10.20
C MET A 100 -17.53 6.28 11.30
N PHE A 101 -17.14 5.99 12.52
CA PHE A 101 -18.06 5.92 13.65
C PHE A 101 -18.73 7.28 13.91
N LEU A 102 -17.94 8.36 13.98
CA LEU A 102 -18.47 9.71 14.20
C LEU A 102 -19.45 10.15 13.09
N SER A 103 -19.24 9.71 11.86
CA SER A 103 -20.13 10.03 10.75
C SER A 103 -21.56 9.50 10.93
N THR A 104 -21.77 8.57 11.87
CA THR A 104 -23.11 8.02 12.18
C THR A 104 -23.86 8.81 13.27
N THR A 105 -23.16 9.65 14.02
CA THR A 105 -23.70 10.28 15.25
C THR A 105 -24.35 11.63 15.03
N GLY A 106 -24.16 12.26 13.87
CA GLY A 106 -24.58 13.64 13.60
C GLY A 106 -25.42 13.80 12.33
N GLY A 107 -25.78 15.06 12.03
CA GLY A 107 -26.44 15.43 10.80
C GLY A 107 -25.52 15.27 9.55
N PRO A 108 -26.05 15.48 8.31
CA PRO A 108 -25.30 15.24 7.08
C PRO A 108 -24.00 16.05 6.96
N ILE A 109 -23.99 17.29 7.43
CA ILE A 109 -22.78 18.15 7.43
C ILE A 109 -21.72 17.59 8.36
N PHE A 110 -22.11 17.17 9.56
CA PHE A 110 -21.21 16.55 10.51
C PHE A 110 -20.66 15.21 9.99
N ALA A 111 -21.52 14.40 9.36
CA ALA A 111 -21.13 13.15 8.70
C ALA A 111 -20.08 13.39 7.61
N PHE A 112 -20.25 14.44 6.81
CA PHE A 112 -19.28 14.82 5.77
C PHE A 112 -17.91 15.20 6.39
N ILE A 113 -17.90 16.02 7.43
CA ILE A 113 -16.66 16.41 8.13
C ILE A 113 -15.97 15.19 8.75
N ALA A 114 -16.75 14.30 9.36
CA ALA A 114 -16.24 13.07 9.96
C ALA A 114 -15.64 12.12 8.91
N ILE A 115 -16.23 12.05 7.70
CA ILE A 115 -15.67 11.28 6.59
C ILE A 115 -14.39 11.94 6.04
N CYS A 116 -14.31 13.26 5.98
CA CYS A 116 -13.05 13.94 5.65
C CYS A 116 -11.94 13.54 6.63
N PHE A 117 -12.27 13.48 7.92
CA PHE A 117 -11.34 13.01 8.96
C PHE A 117 -10.98 11.53 8.78
N ALA A 118 -11.95 10.66 8.47
CA ALA A 118 -11.70 9.26 8.16
C ALA A 118 -10.79 9.09 6.94
N ALA A 119 -10.94 9.95 5.91
CA ALA A 119 -10.13 9.92 4.70
C ALA A 119 -8.64 10.15 4.98
N ILE A 120 -8.32 11.02 5.93
CA ILE A 120 -6.96 11.20 6.44
C ILE A 120 -6.39 9.85 6.92
N GLY A 121 -7.17 9.11 7.69
CA GLY A 121 -6.76 7.84 8.28
C GLY A 121 -6.51 6.76 7.21
N PHE A 122 -7.53 6.39 6.44
CA PHE A 122 -7.40 5.26 5.52
C PHE A 122 -6.45 5.53 4.34
N LYS A 123 -6.31 6.78 3.88
CA LYS A 123 -5.32 7.13 2.85
C LYS A 123 -3.89 7.11 3.39
N SER A 124 -3.67 7.63 4.59
CA SER A 124 -2.37 7.55 5.24
C SER A 124 -1.97 6.10 5.55
N ALA A 125 -2.92 5.26 6.00
CA ALA A 125 -2.67 3.83 6.20
C ALA A 125 -2.28 3.13 4.90
N SER A 126 -2.97 3.40 3.79
CA SER A 126 -2.65 2.85 2.47
C SER A 126 -1.25 3.26 1.99
N SER A 127 -0.86 4.51 2.20
CA SER A 127 0.48 5.01 1.82
C SER A 127 1.59 4.38 2.66
N LEU A 128 1.38 4.27 3.97
CA LEU A 128 2.35 3.70 4.91
C LEU A 128 2.46 2.17 4.80
N PHE A 129 1.48 1.51 4.21
CA PHE A 129 1.47 0.06 4.06
C PHE A 129 2.54 -0.44 3.10
N TRP A 130 2.70 0.18 1.93
CA TRP A 130 3.52 -0.33 0.84
C TRP A 130 5.02 -0.52 1.14
N PRO A 131 5.69 0.35 1.92
CA PRO A 131 7.09 0.13 2.30
C PRO A 131 7.33 -1.17 3.08
N ILE A 132 6.32 -1.69 3.80
CA ILE A 132 6.48 -2.90 4.61
C ILE A 132 6.68 -4.15 3.74
N PRO A 133 5.76 -4.52 2.82
CA PRO A 133 5.99 -5.66 1.95
C PRO A 133 7.21 -5.48 1.04
N GLN A 134 7.47 -4.26 0.57
CA GLN A 134 8.66 -3.98 -0.25
C GLN A 134 9.98 -4.23 0.50
N GLY A 135 10.04 -3.90 1.78
CA GLY A 135 11.22 -4.19 2.62
C GLY A 135 11.36 -5.66 3.01
N TYR A 136 10.28 -6.44 2.95
CA TYR A 136 10.28 -7.87 3.27
C TYR A 136 10.67 -8.76 2.09
N LEU A 137 10.38 -8.34 0.86
CA LEU A 137 10.47 -9.15 -0.34
C LEU A 137 11.84 -9.07 -1.02
N ASP A 138 12.31 -10.21 -1.55
CA ASP A 138 13.42 -10.23 -2.49
C ASP A 138 13.02 -9.53 -3.79
N ALA A 139 13.95 -8.76 -4.39
CA ALA A 139 13.71 -8.07 -5.65
C ALA A 139 13.23 -9.01 -6.79
N ARG A 140 13.59 -10.30 -6.73
CA ARG A 140 13.22 -11.31 -7.73
C ARG A 140 11.71 -11.64 -7.73
N ILE A 141 11.09 -11.63 -6.54
CA ILE A 141 9.67 -12.01 -6.37
C ILE A 141 8.79 -10.79 -6.04
N ALA A 142 9.40 -9.65 -5.75
CA ALA A 142 8.69 -8.45 -5.29
C ALA A 142 7.55 -8.05 -6.23
N ALA A 143 7.79 -8.02 -7.55
CA ALA A 143 6.78 -7.65 -8.52
C ALA A 143 5.55 -8.58 -8.50
N ALA A 144 5.77 -9.89 -8.41
CA ALA A 144 4.68 -10.88 -8.38
C ALA A 144 3.87 -10.77 -7.07
N VAL A 145 4.54 -10.61 -5.95
CA VAL A 145 3.88 -10.49 -4.64
C VAL A 145 3.13 -9.16 -4.51
N ILE A 146 3.69 -8.05 -4.98
CA ILE A 146 3.02 -6.75 -5.01
C ILE A 146 1.77 -6.84 -5.89
N ALA A 147 1.85 -7.46 -7.07
CA ALA A 147 0.71 -7.68 -7.94
C ALA A 147 -0.37 -8.54 -7.25
N LEU A 148 0.00 -9.59 -6.54
CA LEU A 148 -0.91 -10.46 -5.80
C LEU A 148 -1.62 -9.68 -4.67
N ILE A 149 -0.86 -8.95 -3.85
CA ILE A 149 -1.41 -8.12 -2.76
C ILE A 149 -2.39 -7.10 -3.33
N ASN A 150 -2.01 -6.42 -4.41
CA ASN A 150 -2.86 -5.41 -5.04
C ASN A 150 -4.12 -6.03 -5.65
N SER A 151 -4.02 -7.19 -6.30
CA SER A 151 -5.17 -7.90 -6.89
C SER A 151 -6.17 -8.33 -5.82
N ILE A 152 -5.70 -8.98 -4.75
CA ILE A 152 -6.56 -9.41 -3.63
C ILE A 152 -7.14 -8.19 -2.92
N GLY A 153 -6.35 -7.14 -2.69
CA GLY A 153 -6.83 -5.92 -2.06
C GLY A 153 -7.95 -5.25 -2.87
N ASN A 154 -7.80 -5.15 -4.18
CA ASN A 154 -8.81 -4.54 -5.04
C ASN A 154 -10.12 -5.35 -5.15
N LEU A 155 -10.14 -6.64 -4.78
CA LEU A 155 -11.41 -7.37 -4.56
C LEU A 155 -12.27 -6.70 -3.49
N GLY A 156 -11.68 -5.97 -2.53
CA GLY A 156 -12.39 -5.12 -1.60
C GLY A 156 -13.28 -4.08 -2.28
N GLY A 157 -12.89 -3.62 -3.48
CA GLY A 157 -13.71 -2.71 -4.30
C GLY A 157 -15.00 -3.33 -4.83
N PHE A 158 -15.03 -4.65 -5.00
CA PHE A 158 -16.24 -5.39 -5.34
C PHE A 158 -17.05 -5.74 -4.08
N VAL A 159 -16.38 -6.20 -3.04
CA VAL A 159 -17.02 -6.64 -1.79
C VAL A 159 -17.62 -5.45 -1.03
N ALA A 160 -16.97 -4.28 -1.05
CA ALA A 160 -17.42 -3.11 -0.30
C ALA A 160 -18.84 -2.66 -0.66
N PRO A 161 -19.18 -2.32 -1.92
CA PRO A 161 -20.53 -1.89 -2.27
C PRO A 161 -21.56 -2.99 -2.04
N THR A 162 -21.20 -4.25 -2.29
CA THR A 162 -22.13 -5.40 -2.07
C THR A 162 -22.46 -5.56 -0.59
N THR A 163 -21.44 -5.60 0.28
CA THR A 163 -21.62 -5.75 1.73
C THR A 163 -22.35 -4.57 2.33
N PHE A 164 -21.96 -3.36 1.93
CA PHE A 164 -22.60 -2.14 2.42
C PHE A 164 -24.06 -2.07 1.98
N GLY A 165 -24.34 -2.30 0.69
CA GLY A 165 -25.72 -2.33 0.18
C GLY A 165 -26.60 -3.38 0.87
N PHE A 166 -26.05 -4.56 1.15
CA PHE A 166 -26.75 -5.58 1.94
C PHE A 166 -27.05 -5.10 3.37
N LEU A 167 -26.08 -4.48 4.04
CA LEU A 167 -26.25 -3.91 5.38
C LEU A 167 -27.30 -2.77 5.37
N GLU A 168 -27.27 -1.90 4.37
CA GLU A 168 -28.25 -0.82 4.21
C GLU A 168 -29.67 -1.38 4.02
N GLN A 169 -29.83 -2.41 3.17
CA GLN A 169 -31.13 -3.06 2.97
C GLN A 169 -31.67 -3.76 4.23
N THR A 170 -30.80 -4.43 4.97
CA THR A 170 -31.20 -5.18 6.18
C THR A 170 -31.44 -4.28 7.39
N THR A 171 -30.71 -3.18 7.52
CA THR A 171 -30.86 -2.23 8.65
C THR A 171 -31.79 -1.08 8.33
N GLY A 172 -32.18 -0.90 7.06
CA GLY A 172 -32.99 0.24 6.61
C GLY A 172 -32.28 1.60 6.72
N SER A 173 -30.97 1.62 6.99
CA SER A 173 -30.23 2.85 7.17
C SER A 173 -28.78 2.75 6.68
N ILE A 174 -28.24 3.87 6.16
CA ILE A 174 -26.83 4.03 5.81
C ILE A 174 -25.92 3.83 7.03
N GLN A 175 -26.41 4.11 8.22
CA GLN A 175 -25.65 3.99 9.47
C GLN A 175 -25.14 2.57 9.70
N GLY A 176 -25.94 1.55 9.38
CA GLY A 176 -25.52 0.14 9.47
C GLY A 176 -24.28 -0.18 8.67
N GLY A 177 -24.22 0.33 7.42
CA GLY A 177 -23.03 0.20 6.57
C GLY A 177 -21.79 0.91 7.16
N LEU A 178 -21.96 2.12 7.67
CA LEU A 178 -20.86 2.89 8.29
C LEU A 178 -20.31 2.23 9.55
N TYR A 179 -21.15 1.62 10.39
CA TYR A 179 -20.71 0.80 11.52
C TYR A 179 -19.91 -0.42 11.08
N GLY A 180 -20.36 -1.09 10.00
CA GLY A 180 -19.61 -2.20 9.41
C GLY A 180 -18.21 -1.78 8.97
N LEU A 181 -18.07 -0.60 8.33
CA LEU A 181 -16.78 -0.06 7.90
C LEU A 181 -15.88 0.36 9.08
N ALA A 182 -16.45 0.95 10.12
CA ALA A 182 -15.69 1.22 11.33
C ALA A 182 -15.15 -0.08 11.93
N GLY A 183 -15.97 -1.14 11.97
CA GLY A 183 -15.57 -2.47 12.43
C GLY A 183 -14.45 -3.07 11.60
N THR A 184 -14.52 -3.03 10.26
CA THR A 184 -13.44 -3.54 9.38
C THR A 184 -12.14 -2.77 9.55
N SER A 185 -12.19 -1.45 9.76
CA SER A 185 -11.01 -0.62 10.03
C SER A 185 -10.36 -0.96 11.38
N ILE A 186 -11.16 -1.27 12.40
CA ILE A 186 -10.67 -1.73 13.71
C ILE A 186 -10.01 -3.12 13.57
N ILE A 187 -10.64 -4.05 12.85
CA ILE A 187 -10.06 -5.37 12.59
C ILE A 187 -8.72 -5.24 11.88
N ALA A 188 -8.64 -4.38 10.85
CA ALA A 188 -7.39 -4.11 10.15
C ALA A 188 -6.32 -3.53 11.09
N ALA A 189 -6.67 -2.59 11.97
CA ALA A 189 -5.75 -2.02 12.96
C ALA A 189 -5.21 -3.09 13.92
N ILE A 190 -6.08 -3.98 14.41
CA ILE A 190 -5.70 -5.09 15.28
C ILE A 190 -4.74 -6.04 14.55
N ILE A 191 -5.06 -6.44 13.32
CA ILE A 191 -4.23 -7.32 12.52
C ILE A 191 -2.84 -6.69 12.31
N VAL A 192 -2.77 -5.41 11.95
CA VAL A 192 -1.50 -4.69 11.75
C VAL A 192 -0.70 -4.60 13.03
N PHE A 193 -1.33 -4.31 14.16
CA PHE A 193 -0.65 -4.16 15.45
C PHE A 193 -0.03 -5.49 15.93
N PHE A 194 -0.74 -6.59 15.75
CA PHE A 194 -0.25 -7.92 16.12
C PHE A 194 0.60 -8.60 15.03
N ALA A 195 0.64 -8.04 13.82
CA ALA A 195 1.46 -8.55 12.74
C ALA A 195 2.94 -8.37 13.07
N LYS A 196 3.60 -9.42 13.55
CA LYS A 196 5.05 -9.46 13.70
C LYS A 196 5.68 -9.59 12.33
N THR A 197 5.91 -8.47 11.64
CA THR A 197 6.77 -8.46 10.46
C THR A 197 8.20 -8.64 10.93
N LYS A 198 8.74 -9.85 10.76
CA LYS A 198 10.17 -10.09 10.96
C LYS A 198 10.90 -9.35 9.82
N PRO A 199 11.79 -8.40 10.12
CA PRO A 199 12.66 -7.88 9.08
C PRO A 199 13.48 -9.06 8.55
N LYS A 200 13.52 -9.21 7.21
CA LYS A 200 14.40 -10.19 6.58
C LYS A 200 15.83 -9.86 7.02
N PRO A 201 16.66 -10.84 7.44
CA PRO A 201 18.08 -10.62 7.63
C PRO A 201 18.61 -10.06 6.31
N THR A 202 19.14 -8.86 6.34
CA THR A 202 19.75 -8.21 5.18
C THR A 202 20.89 -9.11 4.73
N ALA A 203 20.73 -9.83 3.63
CA ALA A 203 21.79 -10.60 2.98
C ALA A 203 22.86 -9.67 2.35
N LEU A 204 23.18 -8.58 3.02
CA LEU A 204 24.16 -7.57 2.65
C LEU A 204 25.38 -7.60 3.57
N SER A 205 25.65 -8.75 4.23
CA SER A 205 26.92 -9.00 4.89
C SER A 205 27.58 -10.27 4.36
N SER A 206 27.47 -10.53 3.05
CA SER A 206 28.51 -11.30 2.41
C SER A 206 29.73 -10.38 2.32
N PRO A 207 30.84 -10.64 3.03
CA PRO A 207 32.06 -9.86 2.83
C PRO A 207 32.39 -9.96 1.35
N ALA A 208 32.67 -8.81 0.72
CA ALA A 208 33.15 -8.78 -0.65
C ALA A 208 34.27 -9.84 -0.76
N PRO A 209 34.26 -10.69 -1.82
CA PRO A 209 35.35 -11.64 -2.01
C PRO A 209 36.66 -10.84 -1.96
N PRO A 210 37.69 -11.33 -1.22
CA PRO A 210 38.94 -10.62 -1.16
C PRO A 210 39.40 -10.36 -2.58
N CYS A 211 39.71 -9.09 -2.92
CA CYS A 211 40.35 -8.75 -4.16
C CYS A 211 41.53 -9.69 -4.29
N SER A 212 41.44 -10.68 -5.18
CA SER A 212 42.59 -11.47 -5.56
C SER A 212 43.60 -10.49 -6.12
N SER A 213 44.61 -10.21 -5.35
CA SER A 213 45.82 -9.48 -5.78
C SER A 213 46.37 -10.24 -6.97
N THR A 214 46.02 -9.80 -8.17
CA THR A 214 46.68 -10.25 -9.39
C THR A 214 48.16 -9.83 -9.26
N PRO A 215 49.11 -10.77 -9.28
CA PRO A 215 50.52 -10.41 -9.19
C PRO A 215 50.88 -9.56 -10.39
N ALA A 216 51.44 -8.40 -10.15
CA ALA A 216 51.95 -7.41 -11.12
C ALA A 216 53.24 -7.90 -11.82
N SER A 217 53.17 -9.05 -12.50
CA SER A 217 54.32 -9.62 -13.21
C SER A 217 54.04 -10.03 -14.65
N ALA A 218 53.19 -9.30 -15.36
CA ALA A 218 52.94 -9.52 -16.78
C ALA A 218 52.84 -8.19 -17.56
N LEU A 219 53.70 -7.25 -17.25
CA LEU A 219 53.86 -6.01 -18.01
C LEU A 219 55.33 -5.89 -18.44
N SER A 220 55.74 -6.71 -19.41
CA SER A 220 56.94 -6.46 -20.17
C SER A 220 56.85 -7.20 -21.52
N THR A 221 56.27 -6.56 -22.51
CA THR A 221 56.72 -6.58 -23.91
C THR A 221 56.05 -5.42 -24.66
N PRO A 222 56.84 -4.48 -25.21
CA PRO A 222 56.29 -3.45 -26.09
C PRO A 222 56.00 -4.07 -27.44
N ALA A 223 54.76 -4.01 -27.87
CA ALA A 223 54.37 -4.39 -29.24
C ALA A 223 54.94 -3.38 -30.23
N GLU A 224 55.86 -3.85 -31.02
CA GLU A 224 56.51 -3.22 -32.17
C GLU A 224 55.45 -2.73 -33.17
N TYR A 225 55.38 -1.44 -33.38
CA TYR A 225 54.49 -0.78 -34.34
C TYR A 225 55.02 -0.98 -35.75
N ARG A 226 54.53 -1.96 -36.48
CA ARG A 226 54.85 -2.24 -37.87
C ARG A 226 54.01 -1.37 -38.79
N THR A 227 54.61 -0.30 -39.31
CA THR A 227 54.04 0.54 -40.37
C THR A 227 53.87 -0.26 -41.68
N PRO A 228 52.75 -0.17 -42.42
CA PRO A 228 52.63 -0.75 -43.73
C PRO A 228 53.35 0.15 -44.76
N ASN A 229 54.29 -0.42 -45.42
CA ASN A 229 55.07 0.16 -46.53
C ASN A 229 54.15 0.34 -47.76
N ARG A 230 54.07 1.57 -48.23
CA ARG A 230 53.38 2.02 -49.44
C ARG A 230 54.39 2.19 -50.54
N SER A 231 54.48 1.24 -51.47
CA SER A 231 55.07 1.41 -52.80
C SER A 231 54.34 0.44 -53.72
N GLY A 232 53.55 0.86 -54.70
CA GLY A 232 53.93 1.62 -55.89
C GLY A 232 54.06 0.65 -57.07
N LYS A 233 52.97 0.50 -57.80
CA LYS A 233 52.83 0.57 -59.26
C LYS A 233 51.40 0.19 -59.63
#